data_201d96b0854be9a9fc23d7dc9a19aa43
#
_entry.id   201d96b0854be9a9fc23d7dc9a19aa43
#
_cell.length_a   1.000
_cell.length_b   1.000
_cell.length_c   1.000
_cell.angle_alpha   90.00
_cell.angle_beta   90.00
_cell.angle_gamma   90.00
#
_symmetry.space_group_name_H-M   'P 1'
#
loop_
_entity.id
_entity.type
_entity.pdbx_description
1 polymer ?
#
loop_
_entity_poly.entity_id
_entity_poly.type
_entity_poly.pdbx_seq_one_letter_code
_entity_poly.pdbx_strand_id
1 'polypeptide(L)'
;MAAADICLSLRAICSGDSLGSLRIIMCIWSLSVYPADEQRVLFAETFGCCRFVYNWALNLKITAYKERKETLGNVYLTNLMKSEPKAEHEWLSEISSQSLQSALRNPDTAYTDFFRNTHAVGFPRFKSRKDRQSFLCPQYWRVDFSKSTITIPKAKDIPAVPRIKSCLNLDK
;
A
#
# COMPACT_ATOMS: atom_id res chain seq x y z
N MET A 1 24.24 8.41 -1.31
CA MET A 1 23.26 7.53 -0.64
C MET A 1 21.88 7.91 -1.15
N ALA A 2 21.24 7.04 -1.91
CA ALA A 2 19.92 7.32 -2.46
C ALA A 2 18.87 7.14 -1.35
N ALA A 3 18.15 8.21 -1.01
CA ALA A 3 17.00 8.16 -0.11
C ALA A 3 15.87 7.40 -0.80
N ALA A 4 15.30 6.40 -0.13
CA ALA A 4 14.08 5.76 -0.60
C ALA A 4 12.90 6.62 -0.12
N ASP A 5 12.24 7.31 -1.04
CA ASP A 5 10.99 8.04 -0.73
C ASP A 5 9.86 7.02 -0.55
N ILE A 6 9.58 6.67 0.70
CA ILE A 6 8.40 5.86 1.04
C ILE A 6 7.27 6.84 1.33
N CYS A 7 6.32 6.91 0.42
CA CYS A 7 5.09 7.69 0.63
C CYS A 7 4.12 6.85 1.47
N LEU A 8 4.08 7.11 2.77
CA LEU A 8 3.05 6.57 3.65
C LEU A 8 1.84 7.50 3.60
N SER A 9 0.79 7.12 2.89
CA SER A 9 -0.46 7.85 2.94
C SER A 9 -1.23 7.46 4.21
N LEU A 10 -1.09 8.29 5.22
CA LEU A 10 -1.81 8.19 6.48
C LEU A 10 -3.25 8.67 6.27
N ARG A 11 -4.21 7.76 6.24
CA ARG A 11 -5.62 8.11 6.44
C ARG A 11 -5.89 8.12 7.94
N ALA A 12 -5.74 9.26 8.59
CA ALA A 12 -6.32 9.47 9.91
C ALA A 12 -7.82 9.69 9.72
N ILE A 13 -8.66 8.75 10.16
CA ILE A 13 -10.08 8.97 10.35
C ILE A 13 -10.22 9.57 11.74
N CYS A 14 -10.41 10.88 11.84
CA CYS A 14 -10.89 11.49 13.06
C CYS A 14 -12.42 11.37 13.10
N SER A 15 -12.94 10.53 13.99
CA SER A 15 -14.30 10.62 14.46
C SER A 15 -14.33 11.69 15.56
N GLY A 16 -15.03 12.79 15.33
CA GLY A 16 -15.15 13.88 16.29
C GLY A 16 -16.62 14.21 16.54
N ASP A 17 -16.98 14.35 17.81
CA ASP A 17 -18.27 14.83 18.26
C ASP A 17 -18.36 16.35 18.16
N SER A 18 -19.56 16.77 17.75
CA SER A 18 -20.26 18.07 17.91
C SER A 18 -19.46 19.33 18.19
N LEU A 19 -19.61 20.26 17.26
CA LEU A 19 -19.67 21.71 17.26
C LEU A 19 -18.75 22.40 16.25
N GLY A 20 -19.38 22.88 15.16
CA GLY A 20 -18.99 24.12 14.49
C GLY A 20 -17.68 24.10 13.68
N SER A 21 -17.84 24.07 12.35
CA SER A 21 -16.81 24.47 11.37
C SER A 21 -15.44 23.76 11.50
N LEU A 22 -15.40 22.49 11.18
CA LEU A 22 -14.14 21.78 11.04
C LEU A 22 -13.66 21.91 9.58
N ARG A 23 -12.70 22.81 9.37
CA ARG A 23 -11.80 22.72 8.22
C ARG A 23 -10.94 21.49 8.41
N ILE A 24 -11.25 20.41 7.69
CA ILE A 24 -10.38 19.24 7.62
C ILE A 24 -9.16 19.64 6.79
N ILE A 25 -8.12 20.10 7.46
CA ILE A 25 -6.79 20.20 6.86
C ILE A 25 -6.27 18.78 6.80
N MET A 26 -6.40 18.13 5.64
CA MET A 26 -5.71 16.89 5.35
C MET A 26 -4.22 17.19 5.21
N CYS A 27 -3.52 17.26 6.34
CA CYS A 27 -2.06 17.26 6.35
C CYS A 27 -1.59 15.88 5.88
N ILE A 28 -1.24 15.77 4.61
CA ILE A 28 -0.50 14.61 4.09
C ILE A 28 0.93 14.76 4.60
N TRP A 29 1.21 14.15 5.73
CA TRP A 29 2.58 14.05 6.23
C TRP A 29 3.33 13.08 5.35
N SER A 30 4.37 13.52 4.70
CA SER A 30 5.32 12.63 4.03
C SER A 30 6.59 12.58 4.87
N LEU A 31 7.08 11.35 5.09
CA LEU A 31 8.33 11.09 5.79
C LEU A 31 9.33 10.54 4.78
N SER A 32 10.54 11.10 4.77
CA SER A 32 11.67 10.47 4.09
C SER A 32 12.32 9.52 5.09
N VAL A 33 12.44 8.24 4.74
CA VAL A 33 13.00 7.21 5.61
C VAL A 33 14.38 6.79 5.11
N TYR A 34 15.25 6.47 6.06
CA TYR A 34 16.65 6.08 5.82
C TYR A 34 16.91 4.70 6.44
N PRO A 35 16.42 3.63 5.82
CA PRO A 35 16.54 2.29 6.37
C PRO A 35 17.99 1.82 6.40
N ALA A 36 18.36 1.05 7.43
CA ALA A 36 19.60 0.29 7.50
C ALA A 36 19.60 -0.83 6.43
N ASP A 37 20.76 -1.44 6.18
CA ASP A 37 20.87 -2.41 5.08
C ASP A 37 19.93 -3.63 5.25
N GLU A 38 19.79 -4.16 6.46
CA GLU A 38 18.83 -5.24 6.75
C GLU A 38 17.37 -4.79 6.50
N GLN A 39 17.03 -3.56 6.88
CA GLN A 39 15.70 -3.00 6.65
C GLN A 39 15.45 -2.76 5.16
N ARG A 40 16.47 -2.41 4.37
CA ARG A 40 16.37 -2.28 2.90
C ARG A 40 16.04 -3.60 2.24
N VAL A 41 16.65 -4.69 2.70
CA VAL A 41 16.33 -6.04 2.23
C VAL A 41 14.86 -6.35 2.50
N LEU A 42 14.39 -6.15 3.73
CA LEU A 42 12.99 -6.37 4.09
C LEU A 42 12.03 -5.52 3.25
N PHE A 43 12.37 -4.26 2.95
CA PHE A 43 11.55 -3.43 2.07
C PHE A 43 11.53 -3.96 0.63
N ALA A 44 12.68 -4.36 0.10
CA ALA A 44 12.76 -4.92 -1.25
C ALA A 44 11.92 -6.22 -1.38
N GLU A 45 11.98 -7.08 -0.38
CA GLU A 45 11.16 -8.29 -0.27
C GLU A 45 9.68 -7.94 -0.16
N THR A 46 9.31 -6.98 0.71
CA THR A 46 7.92 -6.52 0.85
C THR A 46 7.36 -5.99 -0.47
N PHE A 47 8.13 -5.18 -1.20
CA PHE A 47 7.74 -4.70 -2.52
C PHE A 47 7.56 -5.84 -3.52
N GLY A 48 8.49 -6.82 -3.51
CA GLY A 48 8.42 -8.01 -4.35
C GLY A 48 7.16 -8.82 -4.09
N CYS A 49 6.88 -9.11 -2.82
CA CYS A 49 5.71 -9.86 -2.37
C CYS A 49 4.40 -9.15 -2.72
N CYS A 50 4.30 -7.85 -2.45
CA CYS A 50 3.09 -7.08 -2.77
C CYS A 50 2.84 -7.01 -4.29
N ARG A 51 3.90 -6.90 -5.10
CA ARG A 51 3.79 -6.96 -6.56
C ARG A 51 3.33 -8.32 -7.04
N PHE A 52 3.90 -9.39 -6.49
CA PHE A 52 3.50 -10.76 -6.82
C PHE A 52 2.02 -11.00 -6.52
N VAL A 53 1.57 -10.69 -5.30
CA VAL A 53 0.16 -10.86 -4.89
C VAL A 53 -0.79 -10.03 -5.76
N TYR A 54 -0.42 -8.78 -6.08
CA TYR A 54 -1.20 -7.96 -7.00
C TYR A 54 -1.34 -8.61 -8.39
N ASN A 55 -0.23 -9.04 -8.97
CA ASN A 55 -0.22 -9.63 -10.29
C ASN A 55 -0.95 -10.97 -10.34
N TRP A 56 -0.78 -11.80 -9.32
CA TRP A 56 -1.49 -13.06 -9.16
C TRP A 56 -3.02 -12.84 -9.10
N ALA A 57 -3.47 -11.91 -8.25
CA ALA A 57 -4.89 -11.59 -8.13
C ALA A 57 -5.46 -11.00 -9.43
N LEU A 58 -4.71 -10.12 -10.08
CA LEU A 58 -5.11 -9.54 -11.37
C LEU A 58 -5.24 -10.62 -12.44
N ASN A 59 -4.28 -11.55 -12.52
CA ASN A 59 -4.32 -12.65 -13.47
C ASN A 59 -5.57 -13.53 -13.27
N LEU A 60 -5.85 -13.93 -12.02
CA LEU A 60 -7.04 -14.72 -11.70
C LEU A 60 -8.34 -14.01 -12.11
N LYS A 61 -8.45 -12.71 -11.85
CA LYS A 61 -9.62 -11.92 -12.25
C LYS A 61 -9.79 -11.86 -13.77
N ILE A 62 -8.70 -11.64 -14.49
CA ILE A 62 -8.71 -11.61 -15.96
C ILE A 62 -9.13 -12.97 -16.53
N THR A 63 -8.56 -14.04 -16.00
CA THR A 63 -8.85 -15.42 -16.45
C THR A 63 -10.31 -15.81 -16.18
N ALA A 64 -10.78 -15.59 -14.95
CA ALA A 64 -12.18 -15.89 -14.59
C ALA A 64 -13.18 -15.11 -15.45
N TYR A 65 -12.90 -13.85 -15.73
CA TYR A 65 -13.77 -13.05 -16.60
C TYR A 65 -13.74 -13.52 -18.06
N LYS A 66 -12.57 -13.86 -18.59
CA LYS A 66 -12.44 -14.37 -19.97
C LYS A 66 -13.15 -15.69 -20.17
N GLU A 67 -12.95 -16.64 -19.26
CA GLU A 67 -13.45 -18.01 -19.39
C GLU A 67 -14.92 -18.14 -18.98
N ARG A 68 -15.32 -17.50 -17.87
CA ARG A 68 -16.62 -17.74 -17.24
C ARG A 68 -17.49 -16.48 -17.11
N LYS A 69 -16.98 -15.29 -17.50
CA LYS A 69 -17.64 -13.99 -17.28
C LYS A 69 -17.94 -13.71 -15.80
N GLU A 70 -17.18 -14.32 -14.90
CA GLU A 70 -17.32 -14.17 -13.46
C GLU A 70 -16.40 -13.09 -12.90
N THR A 71 -16.91 -12.36 -11.91
CA THR A 71 -16.11 -11.38 -11.15
C THR A 71 -15.71 -11.99 -9.81
N LEU A 72 -14.42 -12.24 -9.59
CA LEU A 72 -13.91 -12.78 -8.34
C LEU A 72 -13.88 -11.69 -7.26
N GLY A 73 -14.58 -11.94 -6.14
CA GLY A 73 -14.61 -11.05 -5.00
C GLY A 73 -13.33 -11.13 -4.14
N ASN A 74 -13.05 -10.05 -3.40
CA ASN A 74 -11.86 -9.93 -2.57
C ASN A 74 -11.78 -10.99 -1.45
N VAL A 75 -12.94 -11.38 -0.87
CA VAL A 75 -13.01 -12.41 0.17
C VAL A 75 -12.55 -13.76 -0.39
N TYR A 76 -13.04 -14.14 -1.58
CA TYR A 76 -12.63 -15.36 -2.27
C TYR A 76 -11.12 -15.37 -2.51
N LEU A 77 -10.57 -14.31 -3.09
CA LEU A 77 -9.14 -14.19 -3.36
C LEU A 77 -8.29 -14.21 -2.07
N THR A 78 -8.81 -13.64 -0.97
CA THR A 78 -8.09 -13.68 0.32
C THR A 78 -8.01 -15.11 0.87
N ASN A 79 -9.06 -15.90 0.74
CA ASN A 79 -9.06 -17.30 1.16
C ASN A 79 -8.17 -18.15 0.25
N LEU A 80 -8.28 -17.95 -1.06
CA LEU A 80 -7.44 -18.64 -2.04
C LEU A 80 -5.95 -18.33 -1.84
N MET A 81 -5.60 -17.08 -1.52
CA MET A 81 -4.22 -16.70 -1.22
C MET A 81 -3.63 -17.46 -0.03
N LYS A 82 -4.46 -17.85 0.95
CA LYS A 82 -3.99 -18.62 2.10
C LYS A 82 -3.73 -20.09 1.74
N SER A 83 -4.53 -20.65 0.86
CA SER A 83 -4.47 -22.08 0.51
C SER A 83 -3.47 -22.39 -0.61
N GLU A 84 -3.28 -21.49 -1.56
CA GLU A 84 -2.42 -21.73 -2.72
C GLU A 84 -1.08 -20.98 -2.64
N PRO A 85 -1.00 -19.65 -2.87
CA PRO A 85 0.30 -18.99 -2.97
C PRO A 85 1.12 -19.07 -1.69
N LYS A 86 0.48 -19.03 -0.51
CA LYS A 86 1.21 -19.12 0.76
C LYS A 86 1.70 -20.53 1.06
N ALA A 87 1.03 -21.56 0.57
CA ALA A 87 1.49 -22.93 0.72
C ALA A 87 2.68 -23.25 -0.22
N GLU A 88 2.67 -22.66 -1.41
CA GLU A 88 3.74 -22.84 -2.39
C GLU A 88 4.96 -21.95 -2.14
N HIS A 89 4.76 -20.78 -1.49
CA HIS A 89 5.75 -19.74 -1.33
C HIS A 89 5.88 -19.31 0.13
N GLU A 90 6.76 -19.98 0.88
CA GLU A 90 7.03 -19.70 2.32
C GLU A 90 7.42 -18.24 2.56
N TRP A 91 8.17 -17.62 1.63
CA TRP A 91 8.61 -16.23 1.73
C TRP A 91 7.46 -15.20 1.83
N LEU A 92 6.24 -15.55 1.40
CA LEU A 92 5.05 -14.71 1.62
C LEU A 92 4.67 -14.63 3.11
N SER A 93 5.04 -15.61 3.92
CA SER A 93 4.75 -15.64 5.35
C SER A 93 5.69 -14.76 6.16
N GLU A 94 6.85 -14.43 5.62
CA GLU A 94 7.83 -13.54 6.25
C GLU A 94 7.38 -12.08 6.24
N ILE A 95 6.49 -11.70 5.33
CA ILE A 95 6.00 -10.34 5.17
C ILE A 95 4.71 -10.11 5.95
N SER A 96 4.45 -8.84 6.29
CA SER A 96 3.22 -8.43 6.96
C SER A 96 1.97 -8.84 6.18
N SER A 97 1.12 -9.67 6.78
CA SER A 97 -0.14 -10.12 6.18
C SER A 97 -1.05 -8.97 5.78
N GLN A 98 -1.01 -7.86 6.49
CA GLN A 98 -1.82 -6.67 6.19
C GLN A 98 -1.38 -5.98 4.90
N SER A 99 -0.07 -5.91 4.66
CA SER A 99 0.48 -5.36 3.41
C SER A 99 0.08 -6.22 2.22
N LEU A 100 0.12 -7.55 2.37
CA LEU A 100 -0.33 -8.49 1.34
C LEU A 100 -1.84 -8.39 1.08
N GLN A 101 -2.66 -8.30 2.13
CA GLN A 101 -4.11 -8.10 1.98
C GLN A 101 -4.44 -6.77 1.30
N SER A 102 -3.69 -5.72 1.60
CA SER A 102 -3.85 -4.43 0.94
C SER A 102 -3.47 -4.51 -0.54
N ALA A 103 -2.39 -5.21 -0.87
CA ALA A 103 -1.99 -5.46 -2.25
C ALA A 103 -3.05 -6.25 -3.03
N LEU A 104 -3.72 -7.21 -2.36
CA LEU A 104 -4.81 -8.01 -2.93
C LEU A 104 -6.07 -7.18 -3.27
N ARG A 105 -6.33 -6.10 -2.51
CA ARG A 105 -7.46 -5.19 -2.78
C ARG A 105 -7.20 -4.22 -3.94
N ASN A 106 -5.95 -3.92 -4.23
CA ASN A 106 -5.61 -2.94 -5.25
C ASN A 106 -6.16 -3.26 -6.65
N PRO A 107 -6.21 -4.53 -7.14
CA PRO A 107 -6.89 -4.87 -8.39
C PRO A 107 -8.37 -4.51 -8.40
N ASP A 108 -9.09 -4.68 -7.28
CA ASP A 108 -10.51 -4.32 -7.19
C ASP A 108 -10.71 -2.80 -7.35
N THR A 109 -9.87 -2.02 -6.67
CA THR A 109 -9.87 -0.57 -6.82
C THR A 109 -9.58 -0.17 -8.25
N ALA A 110 -8.55 -0.75 -8.86
CA ALA A 110 -8.17 -0.45 -10.25
C ALA A 110 -9.28 -0.78 -11.26
N TYR A 111 -10.00 -1.89 -11.07
CA TYR A 111 -11.16 -2.23 -11.89
C TYR A 111 -12.33 -1.28 -11.64
N THR A 112 -12.60 -0.93 -10.39
CA THR A 112 -13.66 0.02 -10.04
C THR A 112 -13.40 1.38 -10.68
N ASP A 113 -12.16 1.86 -10.62
CA ASP A 113 -11.76 3.12 -11.22
C ASP A 113 -11.85 3.07 -12.76
N PHE A 114 -11.45 1.97 -13.36
CA PHE A 114 -11.58 1.75 -14.80
C PHE A 114 -13.04 1.81 -15.26
N PHE A 115 -13.95 1.10 -14.56
CA PHE A 115 -15.38 1.08 -14.96
C PHE A 115 -16.10 2.40 -14.64
N ARG A 116 -15.68 3.14 -13.62
CA ARG A 116 -16.27 4.45 -13.29
C ARG A 116 -15.74 5.58 -14.17
N ASN A 117 -14.48 5.52 -14.56
CA ASN A 117 -13.76 6.58 -15.27
C ASN A 117 -13.09 6.04 -16.53
N THR A 118 -13.87 5.41 -17.41
CA THR A 118 -13.36 4.72 -18.62
C THR A 118 -12.52 5.62 -19.55
N HIS A 119 -12.71 6.93 -19.50
CA HIS A 119 -11.96 7.88 -20.34
C HIS A 119 -10.68 8.41 -19.69
N ALA A 120 -10.55 8.32 -18.37
CA ALA A 120 -9.42 8.88 -17.63
C ALA A 120 -8.43 7.81 -17.13
N VAL A 121 -8.91 6.56 -16.92
CA VAL A 121 -8.12 5.47 -16.34
C VAL A 121 -8.11 4.28 -17.29
N GLY A 122 -6.91 3.84 -17.67
CA GLY A 122 -6.72 2.67 -18.52
C GLY A 122 -7.04 1.36 -17.80
N PHE A 123 -7.14 0.27 -18.58
CA PHE A 123 -7.32 -1.08 -18.05
C PHE A 123 -6.20 -1.45 -17.05
N PRO A 124 -6.51 -2.13 -15.94
CA PRO A 124 -5.51 -2.55 -14.96
C PRO A 124 -4.36 -3.35 -15.59
N ARG A 125 -3.12 -2.94 -15.31
CA ARG A 125 -1.92 -3.57 -15.89
C ARG A 125 -1.13 -4.30 -14.82
N PHE A 126 -0.40 -5.35 -15.24
CA PHE A 126 0.57 -6.02 -14.38
C PHE A 126 1.67 -5.05 -13.97
N LYS A 127 2.07 -5.14 -12.70
CA LYS A 127 3.17 -4.32 -12.15
C LYS A 127 4.51 -4.95 -12.47
N SER A 128 5.44 -4.13 -12.94
CA SER A 128 6.83 -4.48 -13.20
C SER A 128 7.74 -4.08 -12.03
N ARG A 129 8.93 -4.68 -11.93
CA ARG A 129 9.96 -4.24 -10.98
C ARG A 129 10.46 -2.81 -11.28
N LYS A 130 10.35 -2.39 -12.53
CA LYS A 130 10.76 -1.04 -12.97
C LYS A 130 9.74 0.04 -12.63
N ASP A 131 8.49 -0.35 -12.32
CA ASP A 131 7.45 0.58 -11.92
C ASP A 131 7.72 1.11 -10.51
N ARG A 132 7.05 2.21 -10.14
CA ARG A 132 7.10 2.76 -8.78
C ARG A 132 6.65 1.70 -7.79
N GLN A 133 7.55 1.31 -6.90
CA GLN A 133 7.28 0.32 -5.87
C GLN A 133 6.59 0.97 -4.68
N SER A 134 5.55 0.34 -4.17
CA SER A 134 4.83 0.79 -2.97
C SER A 134 4.13 -0.37 -2.29
N PHE A 135 3.99 -0.29 -0.98
CA PHE A 135 3.10 -1.13 -0.19
C PHE A 135 2.35 -0.28 0.82
N LEU A 136 1.23 -0.79 1.30
CA LEU A 136 0.40 -0.14 2.29
C LEU A 136 0.56 -0.86 3.63
N CYS A 137 0.79 -0.10 4.68
CA CYS A 137 0.82 -0.57 6.05
C CYS A 137 -0.33 0.11 6.82
N PRO A 138 -1.53 -0.50 6.87
CA PRO A 138 -2.72 0.16 7.42
C PRO A 138 -2.72 0.26 8.95
N GLN A 139 -1.97 -0.61 9.65
CA GLN A 139 -1.97 -0.70 11.11
C GLN A 139 -0.59 -1.04 11.65
N TYR A 140 -0.44 -0.89 12.97
CA TYR A 140 0.79 -1.22 13.73
C TYR A 140 2.04 -0.44 13.29
N TRP A 141 1.86 0.76 12.77
CA TRP A 141 2.95 1.70 12.58
C TRP A 141 2.94 2.75 13.70
N ARG A 142 4.11 3.23 14.05
CA ARG A 142 4.31 4.26 15.08
C ARG A 142 5.40 5.21 14.67
N VAL A 143 5.17 6.50 14.85
CA VAL A 143 6.20 7.55 14.66
C VAL A 143 6.63 8.06 16.04
N ASP A 144 7.92 8.07 16.27
CA ASP A 144 8.55 8.69 17.43
C ASP A 144 9.24 9.96 16.97
N PHE A 145 8.62 11.10 17.23
CA PHE A 145 9.16 12.40 16.85
C PHE A 145 10.38 12.80 17.66
N SER A 146 10.52 12.32 18.92
CA SER A 146 11.65 12.63 19.78
C SER A 146 12.92 11.96 19.27
N LYS A 147 12.79 10.75 18.75
CA LYS A 147 13.90 9.97 18.18
C LYS A 147 14.05 10.14 16.67
N SER A 148 13.11 10.86 16.03
CA SER A 148 13.03 10.95 14.56
C SER A 148 13.03 9.58 13.90
N THR A 149 12.23 8.64 14.41
CA THR A 149 12.13 7.28 13.89
C THR A 149 10.71 6.88 13.60
N ILE A 150 10.55 5.92 12.69
CA ILE A 150 9.28 5.23 12.42
C ILE A 150 9.45 3.73 12.63
N THR A 151 8.47 3.12 13.25
CA THR A 151 8.35 1.67 13.39
C THR A 151 7.18 1.20 12.55
N ILE A 152 7.40 0.16 11.76
CA ILE A 152 6.38 -0.55 10.99
C ILE A 152 6.44 -2.04 11.33
N PRO A 153 5.43 -2.84 11.01
CA PRO A 153 5.51 -4.29 11.20
C PRO A 153 6.75 -4.88 10.57
N LYS A 154 7.49 -5.68 11.34
CA LYS A 154 8.75 -6.32 10.98
C LYS A 154 9.99 -5.40 10.91
N ALA A 155 9.85 -4.06 10.95
CA ALA A 155 10.99 -3.14 10.99
C ALA A 155 10.79 -2.05 12.06
N LYS A 156 11.71 -2.00 13.02
CA LYS A 156 11.67 -1.05 14.14
C LYS A 156 12.71 0.05 13.96
N ASP A 157 12.44 1.21 14.56
CA ASP A 157 13.37 2.33 14.72
C ASP A 157 14.07 2.77 13.42
N ILE A 158 13.30 2.87 12.34
CA ILE A 158 13.80 3.34 11.05
C ILE A 158 13.97 4.85 11.12
N PRO A 159 15.15 5.41 10.90
CA PRO A 159 15.35 6.87 10.86
C PRO A 159 14.43 7.51 9.82
N ALA A 160 13.72 8.56 10.24
CA ALA A 160 12.72 9.21 9.40
C ALA A 160 12.75 10.73 9.63
N VAL A 161 12.74 11.48 8.54
CA VAL A 161 12.67 12.95 8.56
C VAL A 161 11.33 13.39 8.00
N PRO A 162 10.54 14.19 8.75
CA PRO A 162 9.30 14.76 8.24
C PRO A 162 9.60 15.66 7.04
N ARG A 163 8.93 15.42 5.93
CA ARG A 163 8.89 16.33 4.78
C ARG A 163 7.63 17.18 4.92
N ILE A 164 7.77 18.40 5.39
CA ILE A 164 6.69 19.37 5.38
C ILE A 164 6.54 19.80 3.92
N LYS A 165 5.58 19.23 3.20
CA LYS A 165 5.09 19.89 2.00
C LYS A 165 4.30 21.08 2.50
N SER A 166 4.83 22.27 2.28
CA SER A 166 4.12 23.51 2.57
C SER A 166 2.79 23.50 1.82
N CYS A 167 1.70 23.21 2.53
CA CYS A 167 0.34 23.45 2.06
C CYS A 167 -0.01 24.95 2.20
N LEU A 168 0.95 25.82 1.98
CA LEU A 168 0.78 27.28 1.99
C LEU A 168 0.90 27.79 0.57
N ASN A 169 -0.13 27.53 -0.24
CA ASN A 169 -0.58 28.43 -1.29
C ASN A 169 -2.10 28.59 -1.12
N LEU A 170 -2.46 29.23 -0.01
CA LEU A 170 -3.76 29.88 0.16
C LEU A 170 -3.51 31.39 0.02
N ASP A 171 -3.17 31.81 -1.20
CA ASP A 171 -3.33 33.20 -1.62
C ASP A 171 -3.35 33.20 -3.16
N LYS A 172 -4.56 33.08 -3.70
CA LYS A 172 -5.10 33.87 -4.81
C LYS A 172 -6.54 33.45 -5.10
#